data_953e11c25ecfcc79ad01cadb17001505
#
_entry.id   953e11c25ecfcc79ad01cadb17001505
#
_cell.length_a   1.000
_cell.length_b   1.000
_cell.length_c   1.000
_cell.angle_alpha   90.00
_cell.angle_beta   90.00
_cell.angle_gamma   90.00
#
_symmetry.space_group_name_H-M   'P 1'
#
loop_
_entity.id
_entity.type
_entity.pdbx_description
1 polymer ?
#
loop_
_entity_poly.entity_id
_entity_poly.type
_entity_poly.pdbx_seq_one_letter_code
_entity_poly.pdbx_strand_id
1 'polypeptide(L)'
;TAEAYAEEDPPAPVNFYGRTKAEGEKAVRAAHPRACVVRISLALGFPVDTGNSFLAALEARLRQGREIVCPADELRTPIDVLTLAACLLELADKGFAGIVHLGSTDSIDRLALTRRAAALMGYPRAEIIAQPGGPDPGGRAPRHKRGVISVAKARSLLSTPLLTAEQSIRRAVEERS
;
A
#
# COMPACT_ATOMS: atom_id res chain seq x y z
N THR A 1 18.64 4.91 7.39
CA THR A 1 17.84 4.11 6.44
C THR A 1 16.88 3.25 7.23
N ALA A 2 15.58 3.40 6.99
CA ALA A 2 14.58 2.54 7.59
C ALA A 2 14.79 1.13 7.01
N GLU A 3 15.12 0.16 7.86
CA GLU A 3 15.15 -1.22 7.43
C GLU A 3 13.75 -1.59 6.93
N ALA A 4 13.70 -2.11 5.70
CA ALA A 4 12.50 -2.63 5.10
C ALA A 4 12.31 -4.07 5.56
N TYR A 5 11.07 -4.48 5.80
CA TYR A 5 10.76 -5.90 6.06
C TYR A 5 11.08 -6.75 4.83
N ALA A 6 11.75 -7.86 5.03
CA ALA A 6 11.98 -8.89 4.03
C ALA A 6 10.87 -9.97 4.06
N GLU A 7 10.80 -10.81 3.02
CA GLU A 7 9.82 -11.89 2.95
C GLU A 7 10.01 -12.95 4.05
N GLU A 8 11.24 -13.09 4.53
CA GLU A 8 11.67 -14.02 5.57
C GLU A 8 11.32 -13.54 6.98
N ASP A 9 11.03 -12.25 7.16
CA ASP A 9 10.67 -11.72 8.46
C ASP A 9 9.34 -12.31 8.95
N PRO A 10 9.28 -12.76 10.22
CA PRO A 10 8.08 -13.35 10.77
C PRO A 10 6.96 -12.29 10.89
N PRO A 11 5.71 -12.64 10.52
CA PRO A 11 4.58 -11.73 10.72
C PRO A 11 4.40 -11.36 12.20
N ALA A 12 4.34 -10.06 12.50
CA ALA A 12 4.11 -9.54 13.85
C ALA A 12 2.89 -8.61 13.88
N PRO A 13 1.66 -9.15 13.77
CA PRO A 13 0.45 -8.36 13.65
C PRO A 13 0.13 -7.60 14.94
N VAL A 14 -0.12 -6.29 14.83
CA VAL A 14 -0.42 -5.39 15.97
C VAL A 14 -1.92 -5.19 16.19
N ASN A 15 -2.77 -5.72 15.32
CA ASN A 15 -4.22 -5.59 15.42
C ASN A 15 -4.94 -6.84 14.89
N PHE A 16 -6.27 -6.87 15.07
CA PHE A 16 -7.09 -8.02 14.68
C PHE A 16 -7.02 -8.28 13.16
N TYR A 17 -7.12 -7.22 12.34
CA TYR A 17 -7.00 -7.35 10.88
C TYR A 17 -5.66 -7.99 10.47
N GLY A 18 -4.55 -7.53 11.04
CA GLY A 18 -3.24 -8.12 10.77
C GLY A 18 -3.18 -9.60 11.16
N ARG A 19 -3.80 -9.98 12.30
CA ARG A 19 -3.90 -11.39 12.73
C ARG A 19 -4.67 -12.24 11.73
N THR A 20 -5.83 -11.77 11.27
CA THR A 20 -6.61 -12.52 10.27
C THR A 20 -5.84 -12.72 8.96
N LYS A 21 -5.04 -11.71 8.54
CA LYS A 21 -4.19 -11.86 7.35
C LYS A 21 -3.05 -12.86 7.55
N ALA A 22 -2.37 -12.82 8.69
CA ALA A 22 -1.30 -13.77 9.00
C ALA A 22 -1.81 -15.21 9.11
N GLU A 23 -2.97 -15.43 9.76
CA GLU A 23 -3.59 -16.76 9.84
C GLU A 23 -4.10 -17.24 8.47
N GLY A 24 -4.66 -16.35 7.64
CA GLY A 24 -5.07 -16.66 6.27
C GLY A 24 -3.88 -17.08 5.41
N GLU A 25 -2.75 -16.38 5.49
CA GLU A 25 -1.50 -16.76 4.81
C GLU A 25 -1.04 -18.16 5.24
N LYS A 26 -1.03 -18.43 6.54
CA LYS A 26 -0.65 -19.73 7.11
C LYS A 26 -1.58 -20.84 6.63
N ALA A 27 -2.90 -20.61 6.66
CA ALA A 27 -3.90 -21.58 6.22
C ALA A 27 -3.78 -21.90 4.72
N VAL A 28 -3.63 -20.89 3.86
CA VAL A 28 -3.45 -21.09 2.42
C VAL A 28 -2.20 -21.90 2.13
N ARG A 29 -1.07 -21.60 2.77
CA ARG A 29 0.18 -22.32 2.55
C ARG A 29 0.14 -23.76 3.07
N ALA A 30 -0.61 -24.02 4.14
CA ALA A 30 -0.82 -25.37 4.65
C ALA A 30 -1.70 -26.20 3.71
N ALA A 31 -2.77 -25.61 3.17
CA ALA A 31 -3.67 -26.27 2.24
C ALA A 31 -3.09 -26.44 0.82
N HIS A 32 -2.26 -25.50 0.40
CA HIS A 32 -1.63 -25.49 -0.93
C HIS A 32 -0.18 -25.05 -0.86
N PRO A 33 0.77 -25.99 -0.68
CA PRO A 33 2.20 -25.69 -0.51
C PRO A 33 2.84 -24.90 -1.67
N ARG A 34 2.24 -24.96 -2.85
CA ARG A 34 2.67 -24.20 -4.04
C ARG A 34 1.93 -22.87 -4.22
N ALA A 35 1.21 -22.40 -3.21
CA ALA A 35 0.54 -21.10 -3.29
C ALA A 35 1.56 -19.96 -3.42
N CYS A 36 1.21 -18.98 -4.26
CA CYS A 36 1.88 -17.68 -4.29
C CYS A 36 1.18 -16.74 -3.30
N VAL A 37 1.92 -16.26 -2.31
CA VAL A 37 1.45 -15.28 -1.34
C VAL A 37 2.10 -13.94 -1.66
N VAL A 38 1.28 -12.97 -2.03
CA VAL A 38 1.75 -11.60 -2.30
C VAL A 38 1.43 -10.71 -1.10
N ARG A 39 2.47 -10.12 -0.50
CA ARG A 39 2.32 -9.12 0.55
C ARG A 39 2.51 -7.73 -0.03
N ILE A 40 1.58 -6.83 0.27
CA ILE A 40 1.61 -5.43 -0.17
C ILE A 40 1.54 -4.49 1.03
N SER A 41 2.17 -3.32 0.93
CA SER A 41 2.12 -2.29 1.98
C SER A 41 0.87 -1.43 1.86
N LEU A 42 0.59 -0.90 0.67
CA LEU A 42 -0.56 -0.05 0.37
C LEU A 42 -0.88 -0.12 -1.11
N ALA A 43 -2.10 -0.54 -1.46
CA ALA A 43 -2.60 -0.45 -2.83
C ALA A 43 -3.20 0.94 -3.12
N LEU A 44 -2.88 1.50 -4.28
CA LEU A 44 -3.41 2.77 -4.77
C LEU A 44 -4.24 2.53 -6.03
N GLY A 45 -5.48 2.99 -6.02
CA GLY A 45 -6.40 2.92 -7.14
C GLY A 45 -7.78 3.40 -6.75
N PHE A 46 -8.65 3.56 -7.73
CA PHE A 46 -10.06 3.85 -7.53
C PHE A 46 -10.87 2.57 -7.72
N PRO A 47 -11.98 2.38 -6.99
CA PRO A 47 -12.89 1.27 -7.24
C PRO A 47 -13.59 1.49 -8.58
N VAL A 48 -13.81 0.41 -9.32
CA VAL A 48 -14.51 0.44 -10.63
C VAL A 48 -16.01 0.75 -10.44
N ASP A 49 -16.60 0.23 -9.36
CA ASP A 49 -18.01 0.44 -9.04
C ASP A 49 -18.16 0.92 -7.60
N THR A 50 -18.37 0.04 -6.66
CA THR A 50 -18.50 0.35 -5.23
C THR A 50 -17.30 -0.21 -4.46
N GLY A 51 -16.79 0.53 -3.49
CA GLY A 51 -15.70 0.04 -2.66
C GLY A 51 -14.95 1.15 -1.93
N ASN A 52 -14.15 0.73 -0.97
CA ASN A 52 -13.31 1.64 -0.20
C ASN A 52 -11.88 1.61 -0.75
N SER A 53 -11.41 2.75 -1.22
CA SER A 53 -9.99 2.96 -1.48
C SER A 53 -9.51 4.22 -0.77
N PHE A 54 -8.21 4.28 -0.53
CA PHE A 54 -7.59 5.47 0.02
C PHE A 54 -7.82 6.71 -0.88
N LEU A 55 -7.62 6.55 -2.20
CA LEU A 55 -7.75 7.65 -3.15
C LEU A 55 -9.20 8.13 -3.29
N ALA A 56 -10.17 7.21 -3.33
CA ALA A 56 -11.59 7.57 -3.38
C ALA A 56 -12.04 8.30 -2.11
N ALA A 57 -11.61 7.82 -0.93
CA ALA A 57 -11.93 8.48 0.33
C ALA A 57 -11.27 9.87 0.45
N LEU A 58 -10.04 10.01 -0.05
CA LEU A 58 -9.35 11.30 -0.13
C LEU A 58 -10.11 12.26 -1.05
N GLU A 59 -10.44 11.84 -2.26
CA GLU A 59 -11.16 12.66 -3.23
C GLU A 59 -12.51 13.15 -2.69
N ALA A 60 -13.28 12.27 -2.03
CA ALA A 60 -14.56 12.63 -1.42
C ALA A 60 -14.42 13.75 -0.38
N ARG A 61 -13.34 13.73 0.43
CA ARG A 61 -13.05 14.79 1.42
C ARG A 61 -12.62 16.10 0.75
N LEU A 62 -11.77 16.01 -0.29
CA LEU A 62 -11.29 17.16 -1.06
C LEU A 62 -12.45 17.89 -1.72
N ARG A 63 -13.40 17.17 -2.34
CA ARG A 63 -14.62 17.75 -2.94
C ARG A 63 -15.50 18.45 -1.92
N GLN A 64 -15.49 18.02 -0.66
CA GLN A 64 -16.26 18.64 0.42
C GLN A 64 -15.54 19.83 1.05
N GLY A 65 -14.32 20.16 0.63
CA GLY A 65 -13.50 21.22 1.23
C GLY A 65 -13.18 20.99 2.71
N ARG A 66 -13.20 19.72 3.16
CA ARG A 66 -12.94 19.37 4.56
C ARG A 66 -11.44 19.30 4.83
N GLU A 67 -11.05 19.74 6.02
CA GLU A 67 -9.73 19.50 6.57
C GLU A 67 -9.39 18.00 6.53
N ILE A 68 -8.17 17.68 6.14
CA ILE A 68 -7.67 16.30 6.07
C ILE A 68 -6.52 16.15 7.04
N VAL A 69 -6.74 15.39 8.10
CA VAL A 69 -5.72 15.08 9.10
C VAL A 69 -5.06 13.75 8.75
N CYS A 70 -3.74 13.74 8.64
CA CYS A 70 -2.96 12.56 8.27
C CYS A 70 -1.86 12.27 9.28
N PRO A 71 -1.60 10.97 9.61
CA PRO A 71 -0.40 10.59 10.36
C PRO A 71 0.85 11.00 9.57
N ALA A 72 1.79 11.69 10.24
CA ALA A 72 3.05 12.09 9.64
C ALA A 72 4.16 11.05 9.80
N ASP A 73 3.96 10.08 10.71
CA ASP A 73 4.95 9.06 11.09
C ASP A 73 4.69 7.67 10.48
N GLU A 74 3.73 7.57 9.58
CA GLU A 74 3.42 6.33 8.86
C GLU A 74 4.15 6.26 7.52
N LEU A 75 5.15 5.38 7.41
CA LEU A 75 5.86 5.09 6.15
C LEU A 75 5.24 3.91 5.41
N ARG A 76 5.16 4.01 4.08
CA ARG A 76 4.62 2.95 3.19
C ARG A 76 5.47 2.84 1.92
N THR A 77 5.40 1.67 1.30
CA THR A 77 5.84 1.38 -0.07
C THR A 77 4.59 1.11 -0.92
N PRO A 78 3.92 2.16 -1.44
CA PRO A 78 2.68 2.00 -2.17
C PRO A 78 2.89 1.33 -3.53
N ILE A 79 1.83 0.70 -4.06
CA ILE A 79 1.80 0.18 -5.42
C ILE A 79 0.45 0.55 -6.06
N ASP A 80 0.46 1.02 -7.28
CA ASP A 80 -0.76 1.23 -8.04
C ASP A 80 -1.37 -0.11 -8.51
N VAL A 81 -2.69 -0.13 -8.66
CA VAL A 81 -3.41 -1.37 -8.96
C VAL A 81 -3.09 -1.94 -10.34
N LEU A 82 -2.66 -1.12 -11.31
CA LEU A 82 -2.30 -1.59 -12.64
C LEU A 82 -0.94 -2.29 -12.64
N THR A 83 0.06 -1.69 -11.99
CA THR A 83 1.35 -2.35 -11.74
C THR A 83 1.16 -3.63 -10.94
N LEU A 84 0.32 -3.58 -9.89
CA LEU A 84 0.00 -4.76 -9.08
C LEU A 84 -0.60 -5.88 -9.93
N ALA A 85 -1.60 -5.56 -10.75
CA ALA A 85 -2.24 -6.53 -11.65
C ALA A 85 -1.25 -7.17 -12.63
N ALA A 86 -0.41 -6.35 -13.28
CA ALA A 86 0.63 -6.85 -14.19
C ALA A 86 1.60 -7.80 -13.47
N CYS A 87 2.06 -7.45 -12.27
CA CYS A 87 2.92 -8.32 -11.47
C CYS A 87 2.23 -9.64 -11.09
N LEU A 88 0.95 -9.60 -10.71
CA LEU A 88 0.19 -10.79 -10.35
C LEU A 88 0.02 -11.74 -11.53
N LEU A 89 -0.29 -11.21 -12.72
CA LEU A 89 -0.38 -11.99 -13.94
C LEU A 89 0.97 -12.63 -14.32
N GLU A 90 2.05 -11.89 -14.24
CA GLU A 90 3.40 -12.41 -14.50
C GLU A 90 3.81 -13.50 -13.49
N LEU A 91 3.49 -13.34 -12.20
CA LEU A 91 3.73 -14.37 -11.18
C LEU A 91 2.93 -15.64 -11.46
N ALA A 92 1.67 -15.50 -11.90
CA ALA A 92 0.82 -16.62 -12.26
C ALA A 92 1.36 -17.35 -13.50
N ASP A 93 1.75 -16.63 -14.55
CA ASP A 93 2.34 -17.18 -15.77
C ASP A 93 3.64 -17.94 -15.49
N LYS A 94 4.49 -17.41 -14.62
CA LYS A 94 5.72 -18.06 -14.16
C LYS A 94 5.48 -19.27 -13.24
N GLY A 95 4.26 -19.50 -12.78
CA GLY A 95 3.96 -20.54 -11.78
C GLY A 95 4.73 -20.34 -10.46
N PHE A 96 4.99 -19.09 -10.08
CA PHE A 96 5.75 -18.78 -8.87
C PHE A 96 5.05 -19.32 -7.61
N ALA A 97 5.81 -19.99 -6.75
CA ALA A 97 5.35 -20.48 -5.45
C ALA A 97 6.18 -19.87 -4.32
N GLY A 98 5.52 -19.46 -3.24
CA GLY A 98 6.19 -18.87 -2.09
C GLY A 98 5.69 -17.47 -1.76
N ILE A 99 6.48 -16.72 -0.99
CA ILE A 99 6.13 -15.36 -0.57
C ILE A 99 6.93 -14.36 -1.40
N VAL A 100 6.24 -13.29 -1.84
CA VAL A 100 6.87 -12.16 -2.52
C VAL A 100 6.23 -10.85 -2.08
N HIS A 101 7.03 -9.81 -1.91
CA HIS A 101 6.59 -8.46 -1.61
C HIS A 101 6.43 -7.66 -2.90
N LEU A 102 5.29 -6.95 -3.05
CA LEU A 102 5.06 -6.01 -4.14
C LEU A 102 4.79 -4.61 -3.57
N GLY A 103 5.52 -3.63 -4.05
CA GLY A 103 5.46 -2.24 -3.59
C GLY A 103 6.30 -1.33 -4.47
N SER A 104 6.36 -0.05 -4.12
CA SER A 104 7.28 0.91 -4.75
C SER A 104 8.73 0.61 -4.40
N THR A 105 9.65 1.10 -5.23
CA THR A 105 11.10 0.94 -5.05
C THR A 105 11.67 1.81 -3.93
N ASP A 106 10.89 2.76 -3.44
CA ASP A 106 11.19 3.67 -2.33
C ASP A 106 9.98 3.77 -1.38
N SER A 107 10.16 4.42 -0.25
CA SER A 107 9.09 4.65 0.71
C SER A 107 8.66 6.12 0.74
N ILE A 108 7.40 6.35 1.11
CA ILE A 108 6.83 7.67 1.30
C ILE A 108 6.06 7.71 2.61
N ASP A 109 6.11 8.85 3.31
CA ASP A 109 5.24 9.06 4.47
C ASP A 109 3.80 9.38 4.04
N ARG A 110 2.86 9.13 4.95
CA ARG A 110 1.44 9.25 4.69
C ARG A 110 1.01 10.68 4.36
N LEU A 111 1.63 11.68 4.97
CA LEU A 111 1.33 13.09 4.74
C LEU A 111 1.79 13.52 3.35
N ALA A 112 3.04 13.18 2.97
CA ALA A 112 3.57 13.46 1.65
C ALA A 112 2.75 12.77 0.55
N LEU A 113 2.40 11.49 0.73
CA LEU A 113 1.55 10.74 -0.18
C LEU A 113 0.20 11.43 -0.36
N THR A 114 -0.46 11.85 0.74
CA THR A 114 -1.76 12.50 0.69
C THR A 114 -1.69 13.84 -0.04
N ARG A 115 -0.66 14.65 0.23
CA ARG A 115 -0.44 15.94 -0.45
C ARG A 115 -0.18 15.77 -1.95
N ARG A 116 0.64 14.78 -2.32
CA ARG A 116 0.93 14.47 -3.73
C ARG A 116 -0.33 14.03 -4.48
N ALA A 117 -1.09 13.11 -3.91
CA ALA A 117 -2.35 12.65 -4.50
C ALA A 117 -3.36 13.80 -4.65
N ALA A 118 -3.53 14.64 -3.62
CA ALA A 118 -4.41 15.80 -3.68
C ALA A 118 -4.02 16.79 -4.77
N ALA A 119 -2.72 17.10 -4.90
CA ALA A 119 -2.22 17.99 -5.95
C ALA A 119 -2.50 17.45 -7.35
N LEU A 120 -2.26 16.14 -7.59
CA LEU A 120 -2.56 15.48 -8.86
C LEU A 120 -4.06 15.41 -9.16
N MET A 121 -4.92 15.36 -8.15
CA MET A 121 -6.37 15.42 -8.29
C MET A 121 -6.91 16.85 -8.54
N GLY A 122 -6.03 17.86 -8.66
CA GLY A 122 -6.43 19.26 -8.89
C GLY A 122 -6.65 20.10 -7.62
N TYR A 123 -6.24 19.60 -6.45
CA TYR A 123 -6.36 20.29 -5.16
C TYR A 123 -5.00 20.63 -4.53
N PRO A 124 -4.12 21.42 -5.21
CA PRO A 124 -2.76 21.69 -4.72
C PRO A 124 -2.73 22.56 -3.46
N ARG A 125 -3.85 23.23 -3.12
CA ARG A 125 -3.99 24.11 -1.94
C ARG A 125 -4.86 23.50 -0.84
N ALA A 126 -5.17 22.20 -0.93
CA ALA A 126 -5.96 21.51 0.10
C ALA A 126 -5.28 21.59 1.47
N GLU A 127 -6.05 21.87 2.50
CA GLU A 127 -5.57 21.89 3.87
C GLU A 127 -5.36 20.45 4.38
N ILE A 128 -4.10 20.03 4.38
CA ILE A 128 -3.69 18.68 4.81
C ILE A 128 -2.74 18.83 5.99
N ILE A 129 -3.22 18.50 7.17
CA ILE A 129 -2.56 18.72 8.46
C ILE A 129 -1.91 17.44 8.95
N ALA A 130 -0.68 17.56 9.44
CA ALA A 130 0.00 16.47 10.11
C ALA A 130 -0.63 16.19 11.47
N GLN A 131 -1.07 14.96 11.69
CA GLN A 131 -1.45 14.52 13.04
C GLN A 131 -0.18 14.25 13.85
N PRO A 132 0.00 14.87 15.03
CA PRO A 132 1.08 14.51 15.93
C PRO A 132 1.02 13.03 16.30
N GLY A 133 2.18 12.38 16.42
CA GLY A 133 2.26 10.99 16.87
C GLY A 133 1.58 10.80 18.23
N GLY A 134 0.76 9.77 18.37
CA GLY A 134 0.03 9.48 19.59
C GLY A 134 -1.12 8.49 19.35
N PRO A 135 -1.89 8.15 20.39
CA PRO A 135 -3.11 7.37 20.24
C PRO A 135 -4.08 8.11 19.29
N ASP A 136 -4.69 7.38 18.36
CA ASP A 136 -5.70 7.94 17.48
C ASP A 136 -6.90 8.42 18.32
N PRO A 137 -7.24 9.72 18.31
CA PRO A 137 -8.38 10.24 19.07
C PRO A 137 -9.72 9.57 18.67
N GLY A 138 -9.79 9.00 17.45
CA GLY A 138 -10.96 8.28 16.96
C GLY A 138 -11.05 6.82 17.42
N GLY A 139 -10.16 6.35 18.32
CA GLY A 139 -10.20 5.00 18.86
C GLY A 139 -9.89 3.90 17.84
N ARG A 140 -9.23 4.23 16.73
CA ARG A 140 -8.83 3.22 15.72
C ARG A 140 -7.80 2.26 16.29
N ALA A 141 -7.89 1.00 15.85
CA ALA A 141 -6.92 -0.02 16.20
C ALA A 141 -5.47 0.42 15.85
N PRO A 142 -4.47 0.06 16.65
CA PRO A 142 -3.06 0.34 16.39
C PRO A 142 -2.67 -0.05 14.97
N ARG A 143 -1.79 0.73 14.35
CA ARG A 143 -1.26 0.46 13.00
C ARG A 143 0.27 0.46 13.05
N HIS A 144 0.87 -0.34 12.19
CA HIS A 144 2.31 -0.25 11.98
C HIS A 144 2.68 1.14 11.46
N LYS A 145 3.56 1.85 12.16
CA LYS A 145 4.10 3.13 11.71
C LYS A 145 5.00 2.94 10.49
N ARG A 146 5.79 1.88 10.47
CA ARG A 146 6.75 1.57 9.40
C ARG A 146 6.29 0.33 8.62
N GLY A 147 5.41 0.53 7.65
CA GLY A 147 4.99 -0.51 6.71
C GLY A 147 5.83 -0.46 5.44
N VAL A 148 7.17 -0.42 5.57
CA VAL A 148 8.12 -0.45 4.45
C VAL A 148 8.53 -1.89 4.21
N ILE A 149 8.34 -2.39 2.99
CA ILE A 149 8.69 -3.74 2.58
C ILE A 149 9.79 -3.71 1.51
N SER A 150 10.71 -4.66 1.58
CA SER A 150 11.73 -4.86 0.54
C SER A 150 11.08 -5.45 -0.71
N VAL A 151 11.40 -4.91 -1.87
CA VAL A 151 10.95 -5.42 -3.17
C VAL A 151 12.10 -6.02 -3.98
N ALA A 152 13.23 -6.32 -3.32
CA ALA A 152 14.43 -6.84 -4.00
C ALA A 152 14.14 -8.17 -4.71
N LYS A 153 13.41 -9.07 -4.07
CA LYS A 153 13.00 -10.36 -4.62
C LYS A 153 12.10 -10.19 -5.84
N ALA A 154 11.08 -9.33 -5.76
CA ALA A 154 10.21 -9.05 -6.89
C ALA A 154 11.00 -8.51 -8.09
N ARG A 155 11.93 -7.57 -7.86
CA ARG A 155 12.80 -7.02 -8.91
C ARG A 155 13.69 -8.06 -9.60
N SER A 156 14.07 -9.12 -8.91
CA SER A 156 14.85 -10.23 -9.50
C SER A 156 13.98 -11.25 -10.25
N LEU A 157 12.70 -11.35 -9.90
CA LEU A 157 11.77 -12.33 -10.45
C LEU A 157 10.99 -11.79 -11.66
N LEU A 158 10.62 -10.52 -11.63
CA LEU A 158 9.66 -9.92 -12.55
C LEU A 158 10.35 -9.08 -13.62
N SER A 159 9.81 -9.15 -14.83
CA SER A 159 10.11 -8.25 -15.93
C SER A 159 9.29 -6.97 -15.86
N THR A 160 8.09 -7.05 -15.25
CA THR A 160 7.24 -5.90 -14.96
C THR A 160 7.99 -4.91 -14.06
N PRO A 161 8.21 -3.65 -14.50
CA PRO A 161 8.95 -2.68 -13.72
C PRO A 161 8.14 -2.23 -12.50
N LEU A 162 8.77 -2.29 -11.31
CA LEU A 162 8.24 -1.67 -10.10
C LEU A 162 8.55 -0.17 -10.12
N LEU A 163 7.54 0.63 -9.87
CA LEU A 163 7.59 2.09 -9.92
C LEU A 163 8.10 2.67 -8.59
N THR A 164 8.51 3.94 -8.61
CA THR A 164 8.70 4.72 -7.37
C THR A 164 7.34 5.06 -6.75
N ALA A 165 7.33 5.48 -5.49
CA ALA A 165 6.11 5.93 -4.81
C ALA A 165 5.42 7.08 -5.57
N GLU A 166 6.21 8.05 -6.05
CA GLU A 166 5.70 9.18 -6.85
C GLU A 166 5.06 8.70 -8.16
N GLN A 167 5.72 7.78 -8.87
CA GLN A 167 5.20 7.22 -10.12
C GLN A 167 3.92 6.41 -9.89
N SER A 168 3.87 5.60 -8.80
CA SER A 168 2.67 4.83 -8.44
C SER A 168 1.50 5.74 -8.07
N ILE A 169 1.74 6.85 -7.36
CA ILE A 169 0.68 7.83 -7.04
C ILE A 169 0.17 8.48 -8.33
N ARG A 170 1.07 8.92 -9.19
CA ARG A 170 0.72 9.55 -10.46
C ARG A 170 -0.10 8.61 -11.32
N ARG A 171 0.38 7.40 -11.56
CA ARG A 171 -0.31 6.39 -12.34
C ARG A 171 -1.71 6.08 -11.80
N ALA A 172 -1.83 5.89 -10.48
CA ALA A 172 -3.11 5.61 -9.85
C ALA A 172 -4.13 6.75 -9.96
N VAL A 173 -3.67 8.02 -10.10
CA VAL A 173 -4.56 9.19 -10.24
C VAL A 173 -4.88 9.50 -11.69
N GLU A 174 -3.90 9.39 -12.60
CA GLU A 174 -4.04 9.76 -14.02
C GLU A 174 -4.72 8.66 -14.85
N GLU A 175 -4.43 7.40 -14.57
CA GLU A 175 -5.00 6.23 -15.29
C GLU A 175 -6.24 5.67 -14.54
N ARG A 176 -7.22 6.56 -14.29
CA ARG A 176 -8.52 6.14 -13.74
C ARG A 176 -9.28 5.36 -14.82
N SER A 177 -9.62 4.13 -14.55
CA SER A 177 -10.55 3.33 -15.37
C SER A 177 -12.00 3.64 -15.04
#